data_92ceca637c9769024a5946909ca02ddf
#
_entry.id   92ceca637c9769024a5946909ca02ddf
#
_cell.length_a   1.000
_cell.length_b   1.000
_cell.length_c   1.000
_cell.angle_alpha   90.00
_cell.angle_beta   90.00
_cell.angle_gamma   90.00
#
_symmetry.space_group_name_H-M   'P 1'
#
loop_
_entity.id
_entity.type
_entity.pdbx_description
1 polymer ?
#
loop_
_entity_poly.entity_id
_entity_poly.type
_entity_poly.pdbx_seq_one_letter_code
_entity_poly.pdbx_strand_id
1 'polypeptide(L)'
;MGKGADGVIRIPCKADGNFFKYWFEFLQPFHNLTEREMEVITAFVRIRYKLSKVITDPEVLDQITMNEDTKRKVREECNISPAHFQVIMGKFRKNRIIIDGKINPKFIPNMDEDTGSFKLMLFFEFQ
;
A
#
# COMPACT_ATOMS: atom_id res chain seq x y z
N MET A 1 -15.69 -27.22 1.79
CA MET A 1 -15.86 -26.68 1.42
C MET A 1 -16.34 -26.05 0.93
N GLY A 2 -16.63 -26.30 0.92
CA GLY A 2 -17.02 -25.89 0.45
C GLY A 2 -17.42 -25.50 0.05
N LYS A 3 -17.09 -26.00 0.47
CA LYS A 3 -17.59 -25.45 -0.31
C LYS A 3 -17.12 -24.36 -1.16
N GLY A 4 -16.18 -24.34 -1.94
CA GLY A 4 -15.91 -23.39 -2.94
C GLY A 4 -17.13 -22.83 -3.62
N ALA A 5 -18.28 -23.40 -3.25
CA ALA A 5 -19.56 -22.97 -3.78
C ALA A 5 -19.95 -21.55 -3.36
N ASP A 6 -19.35 -20.99 -2.31
CA ASP A 6 -19.66 -19.63 -1.86
C ASP A 6 -18.93 -18.54 -2.66
N GLY A 7 -18.00 -18.95 -3.55
CA GLY A 7 -17.25 -17.99 -4.36
C GLY A 7 -16.32 -17.07 -3.58
N VAL A 8 -15.95 -17.45 -2.38
CA VAL A 8 -15.09 -16.64 -1.51
C VAL A 8 -13.69 -17.24 -1.44
N ILE A 9 -12.68 -16.39 -1.66
CA ILE A 9 -11.29 -16.78 -1.49
C ILE A 9 -10.80 -16.11 -0.20
N ARG A 10 -10.27 -16.90 0.72
CA ARG A 10 -9.80 -16.41 2.01
C ARG A 10 -8.28 -16.54 2.08
N ILE A 11 -7.62 -15.43 2.40
CA ILE A 11 -6.16 -15.38 2.48
C ILE A 11 -5.78 -15.03 3.91
N PRO A 12 -5.24 -16.00 4.67
CA PRO A 12 -4.76 -15.70 6.03
C PRO A 12 -3.56 -14.76 5.98
N CYS A 13 -3.63 -13.67 6.75
CA CYS A 13 -2.55 -12.70 6.78
C CYS A 13 -2.64 -11.86 8.05
N LYS A 14 -1.58 -11.10 8.32
CA LYS A 14 -1.54 -10.17 9.46
C LYS A 14 -1.73 -8.75 8.97
N ALA A 15 -2.61 -8.00 9.62
CA ALA A 15 -2.94 -6.63 9.22
C ALA A 15 -1.72 -5.70 9.21
N ASP A 16 -0.79 -5.89 10.12
CA ASP A 16 0.42 -5.06 10.19
C ASP A 16 1.65 -5.75 9.59
N GLY A 17 1.45 -6.88 8.91
CA GLY A 17 2.54 -7.68 8.35
C GLY A 17 2.35 -7.89 6.86
N ASN A 18 2.08 -9.14 6.48
CA ASN A 18 2.07 -9.54 5.08
C ASN A 18 0.82 -9.11 4.29
N PHE A 19 -0.20 -8.56 4.95
CA PHE A 19 -1.38 -8.09 4.24
C PHE A 19 -1.05 -7.09 3.14
N PHE A 20 -0.19 -6.10 3.44
CA PHE A 20 0.11 -5.04 2.46
C PHE A 20 0.86 -5.56 1.25
N LYS A 21 1.68 -6.60 1.44
CA LYS A 21 2.33 -7.27 0.32
C LYS A 21 1.29 -7.88 -0.62
N TYR A 22 0.33 -8.62 -0.08
CA TYR A 22 -0.76 -9.21 -0.87
C TYR A 22 -1.58 -8.14 -1.56
N TRP A 23 -1.86 -7.03 -0.86
CA TRP A 23 -2.62 -5.92 -1.41
C TRP A 23 -1.98 -5.38 -2.69
N PHE A 24 -0.68 -5.08 -2.65
CA PHE A 24 0.00 -4.55 -3.82
C PHE A 24 0.23 -5.60 -4.90
N GLU A 25 0.46 -6.84 -4.54
CA GLU A 25 0.54 -7.92 -5.52
C GLU A 25 -0.77 -8.09 -6.28
N PHE A 26 -1.88 -8.00 -5.55
CA PHE A 26 -3.20 -8.09 -6.16
C PHE A 26 -3.47 -6.92 -7.11
N LEU A 27 -3.00 -5.73 -6.78
CA LEU A 27 -3.23 -4.52 -7.57
C LEU A 27 -2.22 -4.35 -8.71
N GLN A 28 -1.30 -5.27 -8.89
CA GLN A 28 -0.23 -5.13 -9.88
C GLN A 28 -0.74 -4.78 -11.28
N PRO A 29 -1.83 -5.35 -11.81
CA PRO A 29 -2.34 -4.95 -13.11
C PRO A 29 -2.77 -3.48 -13.20
N PHE A 30 -3.04 -2.85 -12.08
CA PHE A 30 -3.52 -1.47 -12.03
C PHE A 30 -2.39 -0.47 -11.80
N HIS A 31 -1.38 -0.80 -10.98
CA HIS A 31 -0.28 0.12 -10.73
C HIS A 31 0.92 -0.14 -11.64
N ASN A 32 1.03 -1.35 -12.16
CA ASN A 32 2.07 -1.75 -13.11
C ASN A 32 3.49 -1.47 -12.60
N LEU A 33 3.72 -1.66 -11.31
CA LEU A 33 5.02 -1.47 -10.69
C LEU A 33 5.85 -2.73 -10.76
N THR A 34 7.17 -2.58 -10.80
CA THR A 34 8.08 -3.71 -10.68
C THR A 34 8.07 -4.21 -9.24
N GLU A 35 8.63 -5.41 -9.03
CA GLU A 35 8.71 -6.00 -7.70
C GLU A 35 9.42 -5.08 -6.71
N ARG A 36 10.54 -4.48 -7.14
CA ARG A 36 11.31 -3.57 -6.29
C ARG A 36 10.52 -2.30 -5.93
N GLU A 37 9.80 -1.78 -6.90
CA GLU A 37 8.93 -0.62 -6.66
C GLU A 37 7.77 -0.96 -5.74
N MET A 38 7.22 -2.17 -5.86
CA MET A 38 6.17 -2.62 -4.94
C MET A 38 6.68 -2.72 -3.51
N GLU A 39 7.92 -3.17 -3.31
CA GLU A 39 8.50 -3.20 -1.96
C GLU A 39 8.51 -1.82 -1.32
N VAL A 40 8.86 -0.80 -2.10
CA VAL A 40 8.96 0.57 -1.60
C VAL A 40 7.58 1.12 -1.22
N ILE A 41 6.59 0.99 -2.11
CA ILE A 41 5.26 1.52 -1.81
C ILE A 41 4.59 0.72 -0.68
N THR A 42 4.85 -0.59 -0.60
CA THR A 42 4.36 -1.42 0.50
C THR A 42 4.90 -0.90 1.83
N ALA A 43 6.18 -0.57 1.89
CA ALA A 43 6.80 -0.03 3.11
C ALA A 43 6.14 1.31 3.52
N PHE A 44 5.90 2.21 2.56
CA PHE A 44 5.22 3.47 2.84
C PHE A 44 3.82 3.26 3.40
N VAL A 45 3.03 2.41 2.76
CA VAL A 45 1.64 2.19 3.18
C VAL A 45 1.57 1.49 4.52
N ARG A 46 2.49 0.55 4.78
CA ARG A 46 2.56 -0.13 6.07
C ARG A 46 2.90 0.87 7.19
N ILE A 47 3.87 1.76 6.96
CA ILE A 47 4.23 2.79 7.93
C ILE A 47 3.04 3.73 8.16
N ARG A 48 2.37 4.14 7.08
CA ARG A 48 1.18 4.99 7.20
C ARG A 48 0.11 4.32 8.05
N TYR A 49 -0.11 3.05 7.86
CA TYR A 49 -1.09 2.30 8.66
C TYR A 49 -0.74 2.33 10.15
N LYS A 50 0.54 2.09 10.48
CA LYS A 50 0.98 2.15 11.88
C LYS A 50 0.81 3.54 12.46
N LEU A 51 1.15 4.58 11.70
CA LEU A 51 0.99 5.96 12.13
C LEU A 51 -0.48 6.34 12.32
N SER A 52 -1.38 5.74 11.53
CA SER A 52 -2.80 6.04 11.60
C SER A 52 -3.42 5.65 12.95
N LYS A 53 -2.75 4.79 13.71
CA LYS A 53 -3.23 4.38 15.03
C LYS A 53 -3.03 5.46 16.08
N VAL A 54 -2.13 6.42 15.84
CA VAL A 54 -1.86 7.51 16.78
C VAL A 54 -2.13 8.89 16.18
N ILE A 55 -2.16 9.01 14.86
CA ILE A 55 -2.42 10.26 14.17
C ILE A 55 -3.78 10.15 13.50
N THR A 56 -4.77 10.88 14.02
CA THR A 56 -6.15 10.78 13.51
C THR A 56 -6.46 11.79 12.42
N ASP A 57 -5.69 12.89 12.33
CA ASP A 57 -5.87 13.89 11.28
C ASP A 57 -5.29 13.36 9.96
N PRO A 58 -6.11 13.15 8.92
CA PRO A 58 -5.62 12.57 7.67
C PRO A 58 -4.55 13.43 6.99
N GLU A 59 -4.65 14.74 7.09
CA GLU A 59 -3.71 15.64 6.45
C GLU A 59 -2.33 15.55 7.11
N VAL A 60 -2.30 15.55 8.44
CA VAL A 60 -1.06 15.36 9.19
C VAL A 60 -0.47 13.99 8.91
N LEU A 61 -1.31 12.96 8.86
CA LEU A 61 -0.87 11.60 8.56
C LEU A 61 -0.18 11.53 7.20
N ASP A 62 -0.77 12.14 6.18
CA ASP A 62 -0.17 12.16 4.84
C ASP A 62 1.16 12.90 4.83
N GLN A 63 1.25 14.03 5.53
CA GLN A 63 2.49 14.80 5.61
C GLN A 63 3.62 14.02 6.28
N ILE A 64 3.32 13.36 7.39
CA ILE A 64 4.34 12.60 8.12
C ILE A 64 4.76 11.36 7.32
N THR A 65 3.82 10.72 6.64
CA THR A 65 4.13 9.55 5.80
C THR A 65 5.16 9.90 4.73
N MET A 66 5.13 11.13 4.22
CA MET A 66 6.01 11.55 3.12
C MET A 66 7.14 12.47 3.56
N ASN A 67 7.40 12.61 4.87
CA ASN A 67 8.50 13.45 5.32
C ASN A 67 9.86 12.76 5.13
N GLU A 68 10.94 13.50 5.31
CA GLU A 68 12.28 13.00 5.04
C GLU A 68 12.69 11.87 5.97
N ASP A 69 12.22 11.90 7.21
CA ASP A 69 12.53 10.84 8.17
C ASP A 69 11.87 9.51 7.76
N THR A 70 10.63 9.56 7.34
CA THR A 70 9.92 8.37 6.86
C THR A 70 10.57 7.83 5.58
N LYS A 71 10.93 8.71 4.66
CA LYS A 71 11.61 8.29 3.42
C LYS A 71 12.94 7.60 3.74
N ARG A 72 13.68 8.11 4.71
CA ARG A 72 14.92 7.47 5.13
C ARG A 72 14.67 6.08 5.69
N LYS A 73 13.64 5.93 6.53
CA LYS A 73 13.26 4.63 7.08
C LYS A 73 12.90 3.63 5.97
N VAL A 74 12.18 4.08 4.97
CA VAL A 74 11.81 3.23 3.82
C VAL A 74 13.05 2.81 3.05
N ARG A 75 13.98 3.73 2.80
CA ARG A 75 15.24 3.40 2.12
C ARG A 75 16.03 2.34 2.89
N GLU A 76 16.11 2.51 4.21
CA GLU A 76 16.84 1.56 5.06
C GLU A 76 16.16 0.20 5.09
N GLU A 77 14.85 0.18 5.26
CA GLU A 77 14.10 -1.08 5.29
C GLU A 77 14.22 -1.83 3.98
N CYS A 78 14.15 -1.14 2.86
CA CYS A 78 14.22 -1.76 1.53
C CYS A 78 15.65 -1.91 1.03
N ASN A 79 16.64 -1.43 1.78
CA ASN A 79 18.05 -1.48 1.42
C ASN A 79 18.31 -0.87 0.03
N ILE A 80 17.89 0.38 -0.14
CA ILE A 80 17.98 1.10 -1.42
C ILE A 80 18.86 2.33 -1.26
N SER A 81 19.74 2.58 -2.23
CA SER A 81 20.57 3.79 -2.25
C SER A 81 19.70 5.04 -2.41
N PRO A 82 20.14 6.20 -1.91
CA PRO A 82 19.39 7.44 -2.13
C PRO A 82 19.12 7.76 -3.60
N ALA A 83 20.10 7.50 -4.48
CA ALA A 83 19.94 7.76 -5.91
C ALA A 83 18.85 6.87 -6.53
N HIS A 84 18.88 5.58 -6.23
CA HIS A 84 17.88 4.66 -6.75
C HIS A 84 16.49 4.98 -6.19
N PHE A 85 16.43 5.35 -4.91
CA PHE A 85 15.18 5.75 -4.28
C PHE A 85 14.54 6.93 -5.01
N GLN A 86 15.34 7.93 -5.39
CA GLN A 86 14.81 9.10 -6.12
C GLN A 86 14.25 8.71 -7.48
N VAL A 87 14.86 7.75 -8.16
CA VAL A 87 14.34 7.23 -9.43
C VAL A 87 12.97 6.59 -9.21
N ILE A 88 12.85 5.77 -8.16
CA ILE A 88 11.58 5.11 -7.84
C ILE A 88 10.51 6.14 -7.48
N MET A 89 10.85 7.15 -6.67
CA MET A 89 9.90 8.21 -6.31
C MET A 89 9.45 8.99 -7.54
N GLY A 90 10.35 9.25 -8.48
CA GLY A 90 10.00 9.89 -9.75
C GLY A 90 8.98 9.07 -10.54
N LYS A 91 9.16 7.77 -10.58
CA LYS A 91 8.21 6.89 -11.25
C LYS A 91 6.85 6.86 -10.55
N PHE A 92 6.85 6.90 -9.22
CA PHE A 92 5.59 6.96 -8.47
C PHE A 92 4.80 8.22 -8.82
N ARG A 93 5.48 9.35 -8.96
CA ARG A 93 4.82 10.60 -9.36
C ARG A 93 4.31 10.51 -10.79
N LYS A 94 5.12 9.99 -11.69
CA LYS A 94 4.75 9.84 -13.10
C LYS A 94 3.53 8.94 -13.28
N ASN A 95 3.46 7.84 -12.54
CA ASN A 95 2.39 6.86 -12.66
C ASN A 95 1.23 7.13 -11.68
N ARG A 96 1.24 8.29 -11.03
CA ARG A 96 0.18 8.75 -10.14
C ARG A 96 -0.05 7.85 -8.93
N ILE A 97 1.00 7.17 -8.50
CA ILE A 97 1.01 6.47 -7.22
C ILE A 97 1.13 7.50 -6.09
N ILE A 98 1.89 8.57 -6.35
CA ILE A 98 1.98 9.74 -5.48
C ILE A 98 1.40 10.91 -6.25
N ILE A 99 0.44 11.60 -5.64
CA ILE A 99 -0.26 12.75 -6.21
C ILE A 99 -0.23 13.88 -5.18
N ASP A 100 0.18 15.07 -5.60
CA ASP A 100 0.20 16.26 -4.75
C ASP A 100 0.98 16.02 -3.44
N GLY A 101 2.08 15.28 -3.56
CA GLY A 101 2.98 15.02 -2.44
C GLY A 101 2.49 14.00 -1.44
N LYS A 102 1.47 13.23 -1.77
CA LYS A 102 0.93 12.18 -0.89
C LYS A 102 0.58 10.93 -1.67
N ILE A 103 0.44 9.82 -0.95
CA ILE A 103 0.05 8.56 -1.59
C ILE A 103 -1.38 8.69 -2.11
N ASN A 104 -1.59 8.29 -3.37
CA ASN A 104 -2.90 8.28 -3.97
C ASN A 104 -3.84 7.40 -3.14
N PRO A 105 -4.97 7.95 -2.64
CA PRO A 105 -5.89 7.17 -1.80
C PRO A 105 -6.39 5.88 -2.46
N LYS A 106 -6.40 5.83 -3.78
CA LYS A 106 -6.78 4.63 -4.52
C LYS A 106 -5.95 3.40 -4.14
N PHE A 107 -4.69 3.62 -3.72
CA PHE A 107 -3.79 2.55 -3.38
C PHE A 107 -3.67 2.30 -1.88
N ILE A 108 -4.47 2.99 -1.06
CA ILE A 108 -4.49 2.81 0.38
C ILE A 108 -5.72 1.99 0.74
N PRO A 109 -5.55 0.77 1.29
CA PRO A 109 -6.71 -0.03 1.66
C PRO A 109 -7.42 0.59 2.87
N ASN A 110 -8.75 0.62 2.80
CA ASN A 110 -9.57 1.10 3.92
C ASN A 110 -9.80 -0.06 4.87
N MET A 111 -8.99 -0.13 5.91
CA MET A 111 -8.99 -1.26 6.84
C MET A 111 -9.85 -0.96 8.06
N ASP A 112 -10.69 -1.93 8.40
CA ASP A 112 -11.48 -1.90 9.61
C ASP A 112 -11.10 -3.10 10.46
N GLU A 113 -10.28 -2.86 11.50
CA GLU A 113 -9.80 -3.93 12.36
C GLU A 113 -10.90 -4.53 13.24
N ASP A 114 -11.99 -3.78 13.47
CA ASP A 114 -13.08 -4.26 14.30
C ASP A 114 -13.79 -5.45 13.67
N THR A 115 -13.77 -5.56 12.35
CA THR A 115 -14.39 -6.69 11.65
C THR A 115 -13.48 -7.91 11.58
N GLY A 116 -12.19 -7.74 11.89
CA GLY A 116 -11.22 -8.83 11.78
C GLY A 116 -10.93 -9.29 10.38
N SER A 117 -11.35 -8.53 9.37
CA SER A 117 -11.10 -8.90 7.97
C SER A 117 -11.13 -7.69 7.06
N PHE A 118 -10.46 -7.83 5.92
CA PHE A 118 -10.54 -6.87 4.82
C PHE A 118 -11.20 -7.57 3.64
N LYS A 119 -12.18 -6.92 3.02
CA LYS A 119 -12.91 -7.47 1.89
C LYS A 119 -12.77 -6.56 0.69
N LEU A 120 -12.48 -7.15 -0.46
CA LEU A 120 -12.39 -6.44 -1.72
C LEU A 120 -13.40 -7.04 -2.68
N MET A 121 -14.16 -6.17 -3.35
CA MET A 121 -15.16 -6.61 -4.32
C MET A 121 -14.72 -6.20 -5.73
N LEU A 122 -14.71 -7.14 -6.65
CA LEU A 122 -14.34 -6.92 -8.04
C LEU A 122 -15.56 -7.11 -8.93
N PHE A 123 -15.72 -6.19 -9.87
CA PHE A 123 -16.76 -6.28 -10.88
C PHE A 123 -16.11 -6.36 -12.26
N PHE A 124 -16.39 -7.43 -12.98
CA PHE A 124 -15.97 -7.56 -14.36
C PHE A 124 -17.17 -7.19 -15.23
N GLU A 125 -17.12 -6.02 -15.82
CA GLU A 125 -18.23 -5.53 -16.65
C GLU A 125 -17.95 -5.80 -18.11
N PHE A 126 -18.79 -6.61 -18.72
CA PHE A 126 -18.65 -6.98 -20.12
C PHE A 126 -19.32 -5.93 -20.99
N GLN A 127 -18.57 -5.40 -21.95
CA GLN A 127 -19.04 -4.35 -22.86
C GLN A 127 -19.73 -4.91 -24.09
#